data_9d2168655d17bc20f1786041f712df83
#
_entry.id   9d2168655d17bc20f1786041f712df83
#
_cell.length_a   1.000
_cell.length_b   1.000
_cell.length_c   1.000
_cell.angle_alpha   90.00
_cell.angle_beta   90.00
_cell.angle_gamma   90.00
#
_symmetry.space_group_name_H-M   'P 1'
#
loop_
_entity.id
_entity.type
_entity.pdbx_description
1 polymer ?
#
loop_
_entity_poly.entity_id
_entity_poly.type
_entity_poly.pdbx_seq_one_letter_code
_entity_poly.pdbx_strand_id
1 'polypeptide(L)'
;MDCIIRSIEAAAYLGASTIVVHPMQHMSYIKNKQYLDDLNLDMYRSLIPYAREFGIRICLENLNQYDENRRVGCIGVCCDPRDYCALVDALDSEWIAACVDVGHSALAGVNPADLIRALGHDRLKALHIHDVDHLRDCHTLPFLQKLDWDSITTALADIDYTGDFALETDNFLYCLPAALRADSLDLIAATGKYLINMIETKKSEA
;
A
#
# COMPACT_ATOMS: atom_id res chain seq x y z
N MET A 1 -11.15 -16.85 -4.08
CA MET A 1 -10.70 -16.71 -5.49
C MET A 1 -11.75 -16.04 -6.35
N ASP A 2 -12.96 -16.58 -6.50
CA ASP A 2 -14.02 -16.02 -7.37
C ASP A 2 -14.35 -14.55 -7.11
N CYS A 3 -14.35 -14.10 -5.84
CA CYS A 3 -14.58 -12.68 -5.53
C CYS A 3 -13.49 -11.78 -6.10
N ILE A 4 -12.22 -12.19 -6.04
CA ILE A 4 -11.10 -11.40 -6.57
C ILE A 4 -11.20 -11.32 -8.10
N ILE A 5 -11.49 -12.44 -8.76
CA ILE A 5 -11.66 -12.47 -10.23
C ILE A 5 -12.80 -11.53 -10.66
N ARG A 6 -13.94 -11.57 -9.97
CA ARG A 6 -15.05 -10.64 -10.25
C ARG A 6 -14.68 -9.17 -9.97
N SER A 7 -13.81 -8.92 -8.98
CA SER A 7 -13.32 -7.57 -8.71
C SER A 7 -12.39 -7.08 -9.83
N ILE A 8 -11.56 -7.95 -10.39
CA ILE A 8 -10.72 -7.65 -11.56
C ILE A 8 -11.60 -7.31 -12.77
N GLU A 9 -12.63 -8.13 -13.05
CA GLU A 9 -13.59 -7.88 -14.12
C GLU A 9 -14.34 -6.56 -13.94
N ALA A 10 -14.80 -6.29 -12.71
CA ALA A 10 -15.50 -5.04 -12.39
C ALA A 10 -14.58 -3.81 -12.53
N ALA A 11 -13.32 -3.91 -12.11
CA ALA A 11 -12.33 -2.86 -12.27
C ALA A 11 -12.11 -2.53 -13.76
N ALA A 12 -11.96 -3.56 -14.60
CA ALA A 12 -11.83 -3.39 -16.04
C ALA A 12 -13.08 -2.72 -16.65
N TYR A 13 -14.27 -3.15 -16.25
CA TYR A 13 -15.52 -2.55 -16.69
C TYR A 13 -15.64 -1.07 -16.32
N LEU A 14 -15.11 -0.68 -15.16
CA LEU A 14 -15.09 0.70 -14.69
C LEU A 14 -13.95 1.54 -15.31
N GLY A 15 -13.07 0.93 -16.11
CA GLY A 15 -11.94 1.60 -16.76
C GLY A 15 -10.75 1.83 -15.84
N ALA A 16 -10.66 1.12 -14.71
CA ALA A 16 -9.46 1.11 -13.90
C ALA A 16 -8.33 0.35 -14.59
N SER A 17 -7.09 0.70 -14.31
CA SER A 17 -5.90 0.01 -14.80
C SER A 17 -5.24 -0.87 -13.74
N THR A 18 -5.61 -0.66 -12.48
CA THR A 18 -4.96 -1.25 -11.31
C THR A 18 -6.00 -1.65 -10.27
N ILE A 19 -5.73 -2.75 -9.56
CA ILE A 19 -6.49 -3.18 -8.38
C ILE A 19 -5.50 -3.57 -7.28
N VAL A 20 -5.78 -3.20 -6.05
CA VAL A 20 -5.02 -3.66 -4.88
C VAL A 20 -5.65 -4.94 -4.33
N VAL A 21 -4.85 -5.95 -4.08
CA VAL A 21 -5.28 -7.22 -3.52
C VAL A 21 -4.42 -7.55 -2.30
N HIS A 22 -5.07 -7.68 -1.14
CA HIS A 22 -4.38 -8.09 0.09
C HIS A 22 -3.83 -9.51 -0.04
N PRO A 23 -2.60 -9.75 0.47
CA PRO A 23 -2.09 -11.10 0.61
C PRO A 23 -2.87 -11.88 1.67
N MET A 24 -2.82 -13.19 1.58
CA MET A 24 -3.35 -14.08 2.60
C MET A 24 -2.52 -13.99 3.87
N GLN A 25 -3.16 -13.60 4.99
CA GLN A 25 -2.52 -13.42 6.29
C GLN A 25 -3.43 -13.92 7.44
N HIS A 26 -3.90 -15.15 7.35
CA HIS A 26 -4.87 -15.73 8.29
C HIS A 26 -4.25 -16.35 9.55
N MET A 27 -2.92 -16.28 9.70
CA MET A 27 -2.17 -16.79 10.85
C MET A 27 -0.93 -15.93 11.10
N SER A 28 -0.21 -16.20 12.20
CA SER A 28 1.02 -15.48 12.53
C SER A 28 2.07 -15.64 11.42
N TYR A 29 2.43 -14.55 10.78
CA TYR A 29 3.43 -14.53 9.69
C TYR A 29 4.80 -14.99 10.19
N ILE A 30 5.27 -14.44 11.31
CA ILE A 30 6.59 -14.77 11.87
C ILE A 30 6.73 -16.29 12.13
N LYS A 31 5.65 -16.95 12.56
CA LYS A 31 5.69 -18.38 12.88
C LYS A 31 5.49 -19.27 11.66
N ASN A 32 4.88 -18.76 10.60
CA ASN A 32 4.46 -19.54 9.42
C ASN A 32 4.92 -18.89 8.11
N LYS A 33 6.05 -18.15 8.16
CA LYS A 33 6.54 -17.35 7.05
C LYS A 33 6.56 -18.12 5.74
N GLN A 34 7.30 -19.22 5.68
CA GLN A 34 7.45 -19.99 4.45
C GLN A 34 6.11 -20.46 3.88
N TYR A 35 5.22 -20.96 4.74
CA TYR A 35 3.89 -21.41 4.31
C TYR A 35 3.06 -20.27 3.72
N LEU A 36 3.07 -19.08 4.36
CA LEU A 36 2.32 -17.92 3.88
C LEU A 36 2.94 -17.33 2.61
N ASP A 37 4.25 -17.34 2.49
CA ASP A 37 4.95 -16.87 1.28
C ASP A 37 4.60 -17.78 0.08
N ASP A 38 4.68 -19.11 0.25
CA ASP A 38 4.31 -20.08 -0.78
C ASP A 38 2.82 -19.95 -1.17
N LEU A 39 1.95 -19.82 -0.17
CA LEU A 39 0.50 -19.68 -0.39
C LEU A 39 0.18 -18.39 -1.19
N ASN A 40 0.83 -17.28 -0.86
CA ASN A 40 0.64 -16.02 -1.58
C ASN A 40 1.22 -16.07 -2.98
N LEU A 41 2.39 -16.68 -3.15
CA LEU A 41 2.97 -16.91 -4.46
C LEU A 41 2.02 -17.68 -5.38
N ASP A 42 1.43 -18.76 -4.89
CA ASP A 42 0.48 -19.59 -5.65
C ASP A 42 -0.83 -18.82 -5.93
N MET A 43 -1.35 -18.08 -4.93
CA MET A 43 -2.55 -17.25 -5.10
C MET A 43 -2.37 -16.24 -6.22
N TYR A 44 -1.32 -15.41 -6.14
CA TYR A 44 -1.11 -14.35 -7.15
C TYR A 44 -0.78 -14.93 -8.51
N ARG A 45 -0.02 -16.03 -8.62
CA ARG A 45 0.20 -16.73 -9.89
C ARG A 45 -1.10 -17.16 -10.55
N SER A 46 -2.05 -17.65 -9.75
CA SER A 46 -3.36 -18.07 -10.26
C SER A 46 -4.23 -16.91 -10.77
N LEU A 47 -3.94 -15.66 -10.35
CA LEU A 47 -4.65 -14.46 -10.78
C LEU A 47 -4.06 -13.83 -12.06
N ILE A 48 -2.80 -14.10 -12.39
CA ILE A 48 -2.11 -13.51 -13.56
C ILE A 48 -2.88 -13.73 -14.89
N PRO A 49 -3.43 -14.91 -15.20
CA PRO A 49 -4.22 -15.09 -16.42
C PRO A 49 -5.42 -14.15 -16.53
N TYR A 50 -6.12 -13.91 -15.43
CA TYR A 50 -7.27 -12.99 -15.38
C TYR A 50 -6.82 -11.53 -15.46
N ALA A 51 -5.74 -11.17 -14.75
CA ALA A 51 -5.14 -9.85 -14.83
C ALA A 51 -4.79 -9.49 -16.29
N ARG A 52 -4.17 -10.43 -17.01
CA ARG A 52 -3.84 -10.30 -18.43
C ARG A 52 -5.08 -10.21 -19.31
N GLU A 53 -6.07 -11.08 -19.10
CA GLU A 53 -7.30 -11.12 -19.89
C GLU A 53 -8.06 -9.79 -19.83
N PHE A 54 -8.15 -9.21 -18.62
CA PHE A 54 -8.89 -7.98 -18.39
C PHE A 54 -8.03 -6.70 -18.48
N GLY A 55 -6.72 -6.83 -18.69
CA GLY A 55 -5.81 -5.69 -18.80
C GLY A 55 -5.63 -4.93 -17.48
N ILE A 56 -5.74 -5.60 -16.34
CA ILE A 56 -5.68 -5.03 -14.99
C ILE A 56 -4.37 -5.43 -14.30
N ARG A 57 -3.63 -4.49 -13.77
CA ARG A 57 -2.49 -4.76 -12.91
C ARG A 57 -2.96 -5.03 -11.47
N ILE A 58 -2.46 -6.11 -10.88
CA ILE A 58 -2.69 -6.44 -9.48
C ILE A 58 -1.51 -5.93 -8.66
N CYS A 59 -1.78 -5.04 -7.71
CA CYS A 59 -0.80 -4.57 -6.74
C CYS A 59 -0.99 -5.32 -5.42
N LEU A 60 0.07 -5.98 -4.97
CA LEU A 60 0.15 -6.61 -3.66
C LEU A 60 0.30 -5.51 -2.62
N GLU A 61 -0.34 -5.63 -1.46
CA GLU A 61 -0.20 -4.66 -0.37
C GLU A 61 0.60 -5.24 0.80
N ASN A 62 1.43 -4.44 1.43
CA ASN A 62 2.07 -4.82 2.68
C ASN A 62 1.10 -4.73 3.85
N LEU A 63 1.07 -5.77 4.69
CA LEU A 63 0.19 -5.85 5.86
C LEU A 63 0.99 -5.97 7.14
N ASN A 64 0.60 -5.22 8.17
CA ASN A 64 1.07 -5.46 9.52
C ASN A 64 0.25 -6.55 10.21
N GLN A 65 0.77 -7.10 11.30
CA GLN A 65 0.03 -7.92 12.26
C GLN A 65 0.11 -7.29 13.65
N TYR A 66 -0.76 -7.72 14.54
CA TYR A 66 -0.76 -7.31 15.94
C TYR A 66 -0.37 -8.48 16.85
N ASP A 67 0.66 -8.29 17.67
CA ASP A 67 1.05 -9.25 18.70
C ASP A 67 0.25 -8.94 19.98
N GLU A 68 -0.77 -9.74 20.25
CA GLU A 68 -1.64 -9.59 21.43
C GLU A 68 -0.88 -9.67 22.76
N ASN A 69 0.19 -10.47 22.82
CA ASN A 69 0.97 -10.64 24.06
C ASN A 69 1.85 -9.42 24.35
N ARG A 70 2.44 -8.84 23.31
CA ARG A 70 3.30 -7.66 23.41
C ARG A 70 2.53 -6.35 23.27
N ARG A 71 1.31 -6.39 22.75
CA ARG A 71 0.46 -5.24 22.48
C ARG A 71 1.10 -4.24 21.51
N VAL A 72 1.77 -4.74 20.49
CA VAL A 72 2.45 -3.94 19.46
C VAL A 72 2.16 -4.49 18.07
N GLY A 73 2.24 -3.62 17.08
CA GLY A 73 2.32 -4.02 15.68
C GLY A 73 3.59 -4.83 15.43
N CYS A 74 3.53 -5.76 14.50
CA CYS A 74 4.66 -6.56 14.08
C CYS A 74 4.59 -6.86 12.57
N ILE A 75 5.69 -7.35 12.02
CA ILE A 75 5.83 -7.66 10.60
C ILE A 75 4.77 -8.68 10.17
N GLY A 76 4.06 -8.33 9.12
CA GLY A 76 3.17 -9.20 8.36
C GLY A 76 3.70 -9.48 6.96
N VAL A 77 2.86 -10.05 6.11
CA VAL A 77 3.20 -10.36 4.72
C VAL A 77 3.52 -9.07 3.96
N CYS A 78 4.53 -9.09 3.11
CA CYS A 78 4.99 -7.96 2.30
C CYS A 78 5.52 -6.74 3.10
N CYS A 79 5.78 -6.85 4.42
CA CYS A 79 6.35 -5.75 5.18
C CYS A 79 7.88 -5.73 5.18
N ASP A 80 8.56 -6.89 5.20
CA ASP A 80 10.02 -6.91 5.07
C ASP A 80 10.43 -6.53 3.65
N PRO A 81 11.29 -5.51 3.45
CA PRO A 81 11.62 -5.04 2.11
C PRO A 81 12.23 -6.10 1.20
N ARG A 82 13.06 -7.03 1.75
CA ARG A 82 13.71 -8.08 0.94
C ARG A 82 12.70 -9.15 0.53
N ASP A 83 11.87 -9.57 1.47
CA ASP A 83 10.84 -10.58 1.23
C ASP A 83 9.80 -10.07 0.23
N TYR A 84 9.44 -8.78 0.34
CA TYR A 84 8.49 -8.17 -0.58
C TYR A 84 9.04 -8.07 -2.00
N CYS A 85 10.27 -7.57 -2.17
CA CYS A 85 10.93 -7.57 -3.48
C CYS A 85 11.02 -8.99 -4.05
N ALA A 86 11.42 -9.98 -3.22
CA ALA A 86 11.56 -11.35 -3.66
C ALA A 86 10.22 -11.97 -4.13
N LEU A 87 9.11 -11.66 -3.44
CA LEU A 87 7.78 -12.14 -3.84
C LEU A 87 7.34 -11.53 -5.19
N VAL A 88 7.48 -10.21 -5.35
CA VAL A 88 7.14 -9.53 -6.60
C VAL A 88 7.99 -10.06 -7.75
N ASP A 89 9.30 -10.21 -7.55
CA ASP A 89 10.23 -10.72 -8.56
C ASP A 89 9.97 -12.19 -8.91
N ALA A 90 9.59 -13.02 -7.95
CA ALA A 90 9.27 -14.43 -8.18
C ALA A 90 7.96 -14.65 -8.97
N LEU A 91 7.08 -13.65 -9.00
CA LEU A 91 5.86 -13.66 -9.81
C LEU A 91 6.16 -13.34 -11.29
N ASP A 92 7.27 -12.65 -11.58
CA ASP A 92 7.83 -12.38 -12.92
C ASP A 92 6.76 -12.02 -13.96
N SER A 93 5.95 -11.00 -13.68
CA SER A 93 4.81 -10.63 -14.52
C SER A 93 4.57 -9.13 -14.54
N GLU A 94 4.41 -8.55 -15.72
CA GLU A 94 4.01 -7.15 -15.93
C GLU A 94 2.63 -6.81 -15.31
N TRP A 95 1.83 -7.84 -15.02
CA TRP A 95 0.50 -7.72 -14.41
C TRP A 95 0.53 -7.73 -12.88
N ILE A 96 1.73 -7.81 -12.30
CA ILE A 96 1.94 -7.81 -10.85
C ILE A 96 2.83 -6.63 -10.47
N ALA A 97 2.48 -5.94 -9.39
CA ALA A 97 3.26 -4.86 -8.82
C ALA A 97 3.06 -4.78 -7.29
N ALA A 98 3.75 -3.86 -6.66
CA ALA A 98 3.61 -3.57 -5.24
C ALA A 98 2.67 -2.37 -5.01
N CYS A 99 1.93 -2.43 -3.91
CA CYS A 99 1.26 -1.31 -3.27
C CYS A 99 1.87 -1.10 -1.88
N VAL A 100 2.43 0.06 -1.60
CA VAL A 100 2.90 0.37 -0.25
C VAL A 100 1.81 1.13 0.51
N ASP A 101 1.31 0.48 1.57
CA ASP A 101 0.61 1.16 2.64
C ASP A 101 1.65 1.69 3.64
N VAL A 102 1.73 3.02 3.76
CA VAL A 102 2.74 3.68 4.60
C VAL A 102 2.44 3.52 6.09
N GLY A 103 1.17 3.41 6.47
CA GLY A 103 0.74 3.19 7.84
C GLY A 103 1.05 1.76 8.29
N HIS A 104 0.70 0.75 7.49
CA HIS A 104 1.02 -0.65 7.77
C HIS A 104 2.53 -0.87 7.91
N SER A 105 3.34 -0.24 7.04
CA SER A 105 4.79 -0.28 7.16
C SER A 105 5.26 0.23 8.53
N ALA A 106 4.82 1.41 8.93
CA ALA A 106 5.19 2.03 10.20
C ALA A 106 4.69 1.22 11.42
N LEU A 107 3.47 0.66 11.35
CA LEU A 107 2.92 -0.20 12.40
C LEU A 107 3.69 -1.53 12.54
N ALA A 108 4.22 -2.05 11.45
CA ALA A 108 5.10 -3.21 11.45
C ALA A 108 6.51 -2.91 11.99
N GLY A 109 6.83 -1.64 12.27
CA GLY A 109 8.16 -1.20 12.70
C GLY A 109 9.16 -1.06 11.55
N VAL A 110 8.67 -0.99 10.31
CA VAL A 110 9.47 -0.77 9.10
C VAL A 110 9.32 0.69 8.67
N ASN A 111 10.44 1.35 8.36
CA ASN A 111 10.38 2.72 7.85
C ASN A 111 9.76 2.73 6.44
N PRO A 112 8.63 3.44 6.21
CA PRO A 112 7.99 3.49 4.89
C PRO A 112 8.91 3.98 3.78
N ALA A 113 9.78 4.96 4.05
CA ALA A 113 10.73 5.48 3.08
C ALA A 113 11.75 4.42 2.63
N ASP A 114 12.21 3.57 3.55
CA ASP A 114 13.14 2.48 3.23
C ASP A 114 12.46 1.38 2.40
N LEU A 115 11.19 1.07 2.72
CA LEU A 115 10.40 0.11 1.93
C LEU A 115 10.16 0.63 0.51
N ILE A 116 9.80 1.91 0.35
CA ILE A 116 9.62 2.58 -0.93
C ILE A 116 10.92 2.49 -1.78
N ARG A 117 12.07 2.85 -1.19
CA ARG A 117 13.36 2.78 -1.90
C ARG A 117 13.75 1.36 -2.29
N ALA A 118 13.48 0.38 -1.42
CA ALA A 118 13.79 -1.02 -1.71
C ALA A 118 12.99 -1.57 -2.90
N LEU A 119 11.71 -1.23 -2.99
CA LEU A 119 10.87 -1.63 -4.12
C LEU A 119 11.27 -0.91 -5.41
N GLY A 120 11.61 0.37 -5.33
CA GLY A 120 12.03 1.17 -6.46
C GLY A 120 10.92 1.45 -7.48
N HIS A 121 11.31 2.15 -8.55
CA HIS A 121 10.39 2.58 -9.61
C HIS A 121 9.61 1.42 -10.25
N ASP A 122 10.29 0.32 -10.54
CA ASP A 122 9.73 -0.73 -11.39
C ASP A 122 8.67 -1.56 -10.66
N ARG A 123 8.87 -1.85 -9.37
CA ARG A 123 7.96 -2.68 -8.59
C ARG A 123 6.80 -1.90 -7.99
N LEU A 124 7.03 -0.66 -7.54
CA LEU A 124 6.01 0.13 -6.82
C LEU A 124 5.11 0.88 -7.80
N LYS A 125 3.81 0.55 -7.81
CA LYS A 125 2.83 1.14 -8.73
C LYS A 125 1.58 1.68 -8.05
N ALA A 126 1.38 1.40 -6.77
CA ALA A 126 0.28 1.95 -5.99
C ALA A 126 0.72 2.33 -4.58
N LEU A 127 0.02 3.27 -3.97
CA LEU A 127 0.22 3.70 -2.60
C LEU A 127 -1.12 3.81 -1.90
N HIS A 128 -1.15 3.38 -0.64
CA HIS A 128 -2.17 3.74 0.33
C HIS A 128 -1.57 4.74 1.32
N ILE A 129 -2.11 5.94 1.32
CA ILE A 129 -1.58 7.09 2.05
C ILE A 129 -2.54 7.49 3.16
N HIS A 130 -2.12 7.28 4.38
CA HIS A 130 -2.78 7.74 5.59
C HIS A 130 -1.75 7.92 6.71
N ASP A 131 -2.13 8.58 7.80
CA ASP A 131 -1.24 8.78 8.94
C ASP A 131 -1.59 7.89 10.12
N VAL A 132 -0.57 7.49 10.89
CA VAL A 132 -0.68 6.63 12.05
C VAL A 132 0.16 7.14 13.23
N ASP A 133 -0.22 6.76 14.46
CA ASP A 133 0.50 7.09 15.68
C ASP A 133 1.59 6.07 16.07
N HIS A 134 1.91 5.11 15.19
CA HIS A 134 2.76 3.92 15.36
C HIS A 134 2.19 2.88 16.35
N LEU A 135 0.95 3.04 16.80
CA LEU A 135 0.30 2.10 17.73
C LEU A 135 -0.99 1.54 17.14
N ARG A 136 -1.71 2.35 16.39
CA ARG A 136 -3.03 2.04 15.85
C ARG A 136 -3.10 2.37 14.37
N ASP A 137 -3.81 1.55 13.67
CA ASP A 137 -4.17 1.79 12.28
C ASP A 137 -5.26 2.87 12.22
N CYS A 138 -4.82 4.12 12.13
CA CYS A 138 -5.68 5.27 12.34
C CYS A 138 -6.45 5.70 11.10
N HIS A 139 -5.99 5.36 9.89
CA HIS A 139 -6.57 5.82 8.62
C HIS A 139 -6.98 7.29 8.63
N THR A 140 -6.09 8.13 9.17
CA THR A 140 -6.33 9.58 9.29
C THR A 140 -5.57 10.37 8.24
N LEU A 141 -5.91 11.66 8.13
CA LEU A 141 -5.28 12.55 7.15
C LEU A 141 -3.79 12.73 7.46
N PRO A 142 -2.90 12.74 6.44
CA PRO A 142 -1.49 13.09 6.58
C PRO A 142 -1.28 14.38 7.37
N PHE A 143 -0.21 14.41 8.15
CA PHE A 143 0.18 15.48 9.10
C PHE A 143 -0.63 15.52 10.41
N LEU A 144 -1.60 14.65 10.62
CA LEU A 144 -2.35 14.62 11.89
C LEU A 144 -1.76 13.66 12.93
N GLN A 145 -0.81 12.80 12.53
CA GLN A 145 -0.16 11.85 13.42
C GLN A 145 1.37 11.93 13.32
N LYS A 146 2.09 10.81 13.18
CA LYS A 146 3.53 10.77 13.43
C LYS A 146 4.40 10.35 12.25
N LEU A 147 3.84 10.11 11.08
CA LEU A 147 4.67 9.72 9.94
C LEU A 147 5.55 10.89 9.46
N ASP A 148 6.77 10.58 9.09
CA ASP A 148 7.72 11.53 8.51
C ASP A 148 7.44 11.71 7.02
N TRP A 149 6.55 12.65 6.72
CA TRP A 149 6.13 12.96 5.35
C TRP A 149 7.26 13.54 4.51
N ASP A 150 8.26 14.18 5.12
CA ASP A 150 9.42 14.66 4.38
C ASP A 150 10.26 13.48 3.87
N SER A 151 10.54 12.51 4.74
CA SER A 151 11.27 11.30 4.38
C SER A 151 10.52 10.46 3.34
N ILE A 152 9.19 10.28 3.50
CA ILE A 152 8.35 9.51 2.57
C ILE A 152 8.34 10.16 1.18
N THR A 153 8.09 11.49 1.10
CA THR A 153 8.05 12.20 -0.18
C THR A 153 9.43 12.26 -0.84
N THR A 154 10.52 12.30 -0.06
CA THR A 154 11.89 12.19 -0.58
C THR A 154 12.11 10.81 -1.19
N ALA A 155 11.72 9.73 -0.52
CA ALA A 155 11.86 8.38 -1.06
C ALA A 155 11.07 8.18 -2.36
N LEU A 156 9.88 8.76 -2.46
CA LEU A 156 9.07 8.73 -3.70
C LEU A 156 9.72 9.52 -4.84
N ALA A 157 10.36 10.64 -4.53
CA ALA A 157 11.14 11.41 -5.50
C ALA A 157 12.39 10.63 -5.96
N ASP A 158 13.14 10.02 -5.00
CA ASP A 158 14.35 9.24 -5.28
C ASP A 158 14.12 8.11 -6.29
N ILE A 159 12.95 7.48 -6.26
CA ILE A 159 12.59 6.39 -7.18
C ILE A 159 11.83 6.86 -8.43
N ASP A 160 11.67 8.17 -8.63
CA ASP A 160 10.83 8.75 -9.69
C ASP A 160 9.43 8.12 -9.76
N TYR A 161 8.74 8.10 -8.62
CA TYR A 161 7.42 7.47 -8.52
C TYR A 161 6.40 8.09 -9.46
N THR A 162 5.66 7.26 -10.19
CA THR A 162 4.63 7.66 -11.17
C THR A 162 3.35 6.82 -11.07
N GLY A 163 3.20 6.02 -10.01
CA GLY A 163 2.04 5.14 -9.80
C GLY A 163 0.83 5.84 -9.18
N ASP A 164 -0.18 5.04 -8.82
CA ASP A 164 -1.40 5.53 -8.20
C ASP A 164 -1.15 6.03 -6.77
N PHE A 165 -1.71 7.21 -6.45
CA PHE A 165 -1.57 7.87 -5.14
C PHE A 165 -2.95 7.94 -4.48
N ALA A 166 -3.33 6.89 -3.73
CA ALA A 166 -4.62 6.79 -3.08
C ALA A 166 -4.54 7.25 -1.62
N LEU A 167 -5.43 8.15 -1.21
CA LEU A 167 -5.59 8.58 0.18
C LEU A 167 -6.62 7.67 0.86
N GLU A 168 -6.17 6.86 1.82
CA GLU A 168 -7.00 5.98 2.66
C GLU A 168 -7.33 6.64 3.99
N THR A 169 -8.14 7.69 3.95
CA THR A 169 -8.43 8.55 5.11
C THR A 169 -9.88 8.47 5.56
N ASP A 170 -10.47 7.30 5.49
CA ASP A 170 -11.88 7.06 5.79
C ASP A 170 -12.22 7.32 7.27
N ASN A 171 -11.37 6.95 8.21
CA ASN A 171 -11.57 7.23 9.63
C ASN A 171 -11.57 8.74 9.94
N PHE A 172 -10.81 9.54 9.20
CA PHE A 172 -10.89 10.99 9.30
C PHE A 172 -12.30 11.49 8.97
N LEU A 173 -12.93 10.96 7.91
CA LEU A 173 -14.29 11.31 7.54
C LEU A 173 -15.33 10.80 8.55
N TYR A 174 -15.15 9.56 9.05
CA TYR A 174 -16.11 8.98 10.01
C TYR A 174 -16.11 9.67 11.35
N CYS A 175 -15.02 10.29 11.77
CA CYS A 175 -14.95 11.10 12.98
C CYS A 175 -15.76 12.39 12.90
N LEU A 176 -16.18 12.82 11.72
CA LEU A 176 -16.86 14.08 11.50
C LEU A 176 -18.38 13.91 11.35
N PRO A 177 -19.17 14.87 11.87
CA PRO A 177 -20.61 14.94 11.56
C PRO A 177 -20.83 15.00 10.05
N ALA A 178 -21.92 14.39 9.57
CA ALA A 178 -22.23 14.30 8.15
C ALA A 178 -22.19 15.67 7.42
N ALA A 179 -22.63 16.73 8.12
CA ALA A 179 -22.64 18.10 7.58
C ALA A 179 -21.24 18.67 7.25
N LEU A 180 -20.18 18.12 7.86
CA LEU A 180 -18.79 18.58 7.63
C LEU A 180 -18.00 17.70 6.65
N ARG A 181 -18.56 16.56 6.23
CA ARG A 181 -17.84 15.60 5.40
C ARG A 181 -17.54 16.11 4.00
N ALA A 182 -18.45 16.89 3.41
CA ALA A 182 -18.22 17.47 2.09
C ALA A 182 -17.01 18.42 2.08
N ASP A 183 -16.94 19.35 3.04
CA ASP A 183 -15.81 20.27 3.15
C ASP A 183 -14.49 19.54 3.48
N SER A 184 -14.60 18.40 4.18
CA SER A 184 -13.45 17.58 4.52
C SER A 184 -12.86 16.85 3.32
N LEU A 185 -13.66 16.52 2.30
CA LEU A 185 -13.16 15.96 1.04
C LEU A 185 -12.26 16.97 0.30
N ASP A 186 -12.58 18.26 0.35
CA ASP A 186 -11.73 19.30 -0.23
C ASP A 186 -10.38 19.37 0.50
N LEU A 187 -10.38 19.23 1.82
CA LEU A 187 -9.13 19.17 2.61
C LEU A 187 -8.31 17.92 2.28
N ILE A 188 -8.94 16.76 2.15
CA ILE A 188 -8.26 15.52 1.72
C ILE A 188 -7.61 15.73 0.35
N ALA A 189 -8.36 16.24 -0.62
CA ALA A 189 -7.86 16.51 -1.96
C ALA A 189 -6.71 17.54 -1.97
N ALA A 190 -6.81 18.59 -1.16
CA ALA A 190 -5.75 19.59 -1.01
C ALA A 190 -4.48 18.98 -0.39
N THR A 191 -4.64 18.12 0.61
CA THR A 191 -3.51 17.40 1.25
C THR A 191 -2.80 16.49 0.26
N GLY A 192 -3.54 15.71 -0.54
CA GLY A 192 -2.96 14.87 -1.58
C GLY A 192 -2.17 15.69 -2.61
N LYS A 193 -2.74 16.79 -3.10
CA LYS A 193 -2.05 17.71 -4.01
C LYS A 193 -0.79 18.31 -3.39
N TYR A 194 -0.82 18.64 -2.10
CA TYR A 194 0.34 19.16 -1.39
C TYR A 194 1.47 18.14 -1.32
N LEU A 195 1.18 16.87 -0.98
CA LEU A 195 2.18 15.81 -0.97
C LEU A 195 2.76 15.55 -2.36
N ILE A 196 1.93 15.52 -3.40
CA ILE A 196 2.39 15.37 -4.79
C ILE A 196 3.32 16.54 -5.17
N ASN A 197 2.98 17.77 -4.81
CA ASN A 197 3.84 18.92 -5.06
C ASN A 197 5.19 18.81 -4.32
N MET A 198 5.21 18.29 -3.08
CA MET A 198 6.47 18.01 -2.37
C MET A 198 7.35 17.02 -3.15
N ILE A 199 6.76 15.93 -3.68
CA ILE A 199 7.47 14.94 -4.49
C ILE A 199 8.07 15.59 -5.75
N GLU A 200 7.24 16.32 -6.52
CA GLU A 200 7.69 16.94 -7.77
C GLU A 200 8.77 18.04 -7.55
N THR A 201 8.66 18.80 -6.46
CA THR A 201 9.70 19.76 -6.08
C THR A 201 11.03 19.05 -5.83
N LYS A 202 11.01 17.97 -5.04
CA LYS A 202 12.22 17.19 -4.73
C LYS A 202 12.82 16.51 -5.97
N LYS A 203 11.99 16.04 -6.91
CA LYS A 203 12.48 15.52 -8.21
C LYS A 203 13.21 16.60 -9.02
N SER A 204 12.76 17.84 -8.93
CA SER A 204 13.37 18.96 -9.68
C SER A 204 14.68 19.46 -9.07
N GLU A 205 14.95 19.15 -7.80
CA GLU A 205 16.14 19.57 -7.05
C GLU A 205 17.26 18.50 -7.08
N ALA A 206 16.97 17.28 -7.54
CA ALA A 206 17.90 16.14 -7.61
C ALA A 206 18.63 16.10 -8.95
#